data_75fcd2f933fd2e7bd01fb1bce2d34188
#
_entry.id   75fcd2f933fd2e7bd01fb1bce2d34188
#
_cell.length_a   1.000
_cell.length_b   1.000
_cell.length_c   1.000
_cell.angle_alpha   90.00
_cell.angle_beta   90.00
_cell.angle_gamma   90.00
#
_symmetry.space_group_name_H-M   'P 1'
#
loop_
_entity.id
_entity.type
_entity.pdbx_description
1 polymer ?
#
loop_
_entity_poly.entity_id
_entity_poly.type
_entity_poly.pdbx_seq_one_letter_code
_entity_poly.pdbx_strand_id
1 'polypeptide(L)'
;MYVIIECKRYISIRNNLRNGDLIMEKFFKVKEHGSTVRVEVLAGITTFMAMSYILMVNAGMFSALPEVSYNAIYIATALSAVVGTFAMAFLANLPLGLASGMGLNAFFVYTACFNFGLSYANALVLVLLDGIVFIILTITGIRAKLFAAI
;
A
#
# COMPACT_ATOMS: atom_id res chain seq x y z
N MET A 1 -15.86 -20.71 42.71
CA MET A 1 -14.47 -20.32 42.39
C MET A 1 -14.22 -20.18 40.88
N TYR A 2 -14.73 -21.08 40.06
CA TYR A 2 -14.62 -21.02 38.59
C TYR A 2 -15.26 -19.79 37.94
N VAL A 3 -16.44 -19.40 38.35
CA VAL A 3 -17.19 -18.24 37.80
C VAL A 3 -16.47 -16.91 38.02
N ILE A 4 -15.75 -16.77 39.14
CA ILE A 4 -14.99 -15.55 39.45
C ILE A 4 -13.72 -15.43 38.57
N ILE A 5 -13.08 -16.55 38.23
CA ILE A 5 -11.92 -16.60 37.36
C ILE A 5 -12.31 -16.27 35.92
N GLU A 6 -13.42 -16.81 35.44
CA GLU A 6 -13.97 -16.49 34.12
C GLU A 6 -14.39 -15.03 34.01
N CYS A 7 -15.06 -14.50 35.04
CA CYS A 7 -15.48 -13.09 35.08
C CYS A 7 -14.25 -12.15 35.07
N LYS A 8 -13.19 -12.47 35.83
CA LYS A 8 -11.95 -11.70 35.88
C LYS A 8 -11.20 -11.75 34.53
N ARG A 9 -11.21 -12.92 33.89
CA ARG A 9 -10.63 -13.11 32.56
C ARG A 9 -11.41 -12.32 31.48
N TYR A 10 -12.74 -12.34 31.54
CA TYR A 10 -13.59 -11.58 30.63
C TYR A 10 -13.42 -10.06 30.81
N ILE A 11 -13.34 -9.58 32.05
CA ILE A 11 -13.07 -8.17 32.37
C ILE A 11 -11.68 -7.75 31.92
N SER A 12 -10.67 -8.60 32.07
CA SER A 12 -9.29 -8.36 31.62
C SER A 12 -9.22 -8.27 30.09
N ILE A 13 -9.88 -9.17 29.38
CA ILE A 13 -9.95 -9.14 27.91
C ILE A 13 -10.68 -7.89 27.44
N ARG A 14 -11.81 -7.53 28.08
CA ARG A 14 -12.58 -6.32 27.73
C ARG A 14 -11.81 -5.03 28.00
N ASN A 15 -11.01 -4.99 29.08
CA ASN A 15 -10.17 -3.82 29.38
C ASN A 15 -8.99 -3.70 28.43
N ASN A 16 -8.42 -4.83 27.99
CA ASN A 16 -7.33 -4.85 27.01
C ASN A 16 -7.81 -4.44 25.60
N LEU A 17 -9.02 -4.89 25.19
CA LEU A 17 -9.68 -4.42 23.96
C LEU A 17 -9.99 -2.92 24.04
N ARG A 18 -10.49 -2.43 25.19
CA ARG A 18 -10.79 -1.00 25.39
C ARG A 18 -9.54 -0.12 25.36
N ASN A 19 -8.41 -0.60 25.87
CA ASN A 19 -7.14 0.11 25.78
C ASN A 19 -6.60 0.13 24.33
N GLY A 20 -6.75 -0.95 23.59
CA GLY A 20 -6.45 -0.99 22.14
C GLY A 20 -7.31 -0.02 21.35
N ASP A 21 -8.62 0.02 21.62
CA ASP A 21 -9.55 0.95 20.99
C ASP A 21 -9.20 2.41 21.31
N LEU A 22 -8.75 2.72 22.54
CA LEU A 22 -8.32 4.06 22.94
C LEU A 22 -7.04 4.53 22.23
N ILE A 23 -6.09 3.63 22.00
CA ILE A 23 -4.87 3.93 21.27
C ILE A 23 -5.19 4.18 19.79
N MET A 24 -6.00 3.31 19.19
CA MET A 24 -6.47 3.45 17.81
C MET A 24 -7.27 4.74 17.61
N GLU A 25 -8.13 5.08 18.56
CA GLU A 25 -8.92 6.31 18.54
C GLU A 25 -8.03 7.55 18.61
N LYS A 26 -6.99 7.52 19.46
CA LYS A 26 -6.07 8.65 19.65
C LYS A 26 -5.21 8.92 18.41
N PHE A 27 -4.81 7.86 17.67
CA PHE A 27 -3.96 7.98 16.48
C PHE A 27 -4.78 8.16 15.19
N PHE A 28 -5.84 7.36 15.01
CA PHE A 28 -6.54 7.26 13.72
C PHE A 28 -7.93 7.90 13.72
N LYS A 29 -8.42 8.40 14.89
CA LYS A 29 -9.71 9.10 15.02
C LYS A 29 -10.88 8.35 14.37
N VAL A 30 -10.93 7.04 14.56
CA VAL A 30 -11.85 6.11 13.88
C VAL A 30 -13.31 6.51 14.05
N LYS A 31 -13.70 7.03 15.22
CA LYS A 31 -15.07 7.47 15.50
C LYS A 31 -15.42 8.79 14.80
N GLU A 32 -14.46 9.69 14.64
CA GLU A 32 -14.68 10.93 13.86
C GLU A 32 -15.02 10.61 12.40
N HIS A 33 -14.47 9.49 11.86
CA HIS A 33 -14.77 8.99 10.53
C HIS A 33 -16.04 8.11 10.48
N GLY A 34 -16.78 7.97 11.58
CA GLY A 34 -18.02 7.20 11.63
C GLY A 34 -17.85 5.69 11.54
N SER A 35 -16.64 5.17 11.80
CA SER A 35 -16.29 3.76 11.69
C SER A 35 -16.05 3.10 13.04
N THR A 36 -15.81 1.80 13.05
CA THR A 36 -15.42 1.01 14.23
C THR A 36 -14.17 0.21 13.92
N VAL A 37 -13.35 -0.07 14.95
CA VAL A 37 -12.10 -0.85 14.79
C VAL A 37 -12.32 -2.19 14.08
N ARG A 38 -13.45 -2.86 14.32
CA ARG A 38 -13.80 -4.12 13.66
C ARG A 38 -14.02 -3.94 12.16
N VAL A 39 -14.72 -2.88 11.77
CA VAL A 39 -14.98 -2.55 10.36
C VAL A 39 -13.67 -2.20 9.65
N GLU A 40 -12.80 -1.41 10.28
CA GLU A 40 -11.48 -1.07 9.73
C GLU A 40 -10.58 -2.29 9.53
N VAL A 41 -10.53 -3.20 10.50
CA VAL A 41 -9.74 -4.44 10.37
C VAL A 41 -10.30 -5.33 9.24
N LEU A 42 -11.61 -5.50 9.16
CA LEU A 42 -12.24 -6.28 8.07
C LEU A 42 -12.00 -5.63 6.71
N ALA A 43 -12.13 -4.31 6.61
CA ALA A 43 -11.83 -3.56 5.41
C ALA A 43 -10.36 -3.71 5.00
N GLY A 44 -9.43 -3.64 5.96
CA GLY A 44 -8.00 -3.87 5.73
C GLY A 44 -7.69 -5.27 5.20
N ILE A 45 -8.29 -6.31 5.78
CA ILE A 45 -8.15 -7.69 5.30
C ILE A 45 -8.70 -7.83 3.89
N THR A 46 -9.88 -7.27 3.60
CA THR A 46 -10.50 -7.32 2.27
C THR A 46 -9.61 -6.62 1.23
N THR A 47 -9.07 -5.45 1.56
CA THR A 47 -8.14 -4.70 0.71
C THR A 47 -6.86 -5.49 0.47
N PHE A 48 -6.29 -6.11 1.52
CA PHE A 48 -5.11 -6.96 1.39
C PHE A 48 -5.36 -8.16 0.45
N MET A 49 -6.48 -8.85 0.61
CA MET A 49 -6.83 -9.97 -0.26
C MET A 49 -7.04 -9.53 -1.71
N ALA A 50 -7.68 -8.39 -1.92
CA ALA A 50 -7.86 -7.82 -3.25
C ALA A 50 -6.55 -7.40 -3.91
N MET A 51 -5.54 -6.98 -3.12
CA MET A 51 -4.24 -6.53 -3.63
C MET A 51 -3.20 -7.65 -3.73
N SER A 52 -3.40 -8.77 -3.03
CA SER A 52 -2.40 -9.85 -2.96
C SER A 52 -2.07 -10.46 -4.32
N TYR A 53 -3.06 -10.54 -5.24
CA TYR A 53 -2.81 -11.05 -6.58
C TYR A 53 -1.87 -10.17 -7.42
N ILE A 54 -1.79 -8.86 -7.13
CA ILE A 54 -0.92 -7.91 -7.82
C ILE A 54 0.56 -8.31 -7.67
N LEU A 55 0.94 -8.86 -6.51
CA LEU A 55 2.32 -9.31 -6.25
C LEU A 55 2.73 -10.41 -7.25
N MET A 56 1.85 -11.39 -7.48
CA MET A 56 2.11 -12.49 -8.41
C MET A 56 2.11 -12.03 -9.86
N VAL A 57 1.12 -11.23 -10.25
CA VAL A 57 1.00 -10.72 -11.62
C VAL A 57 2.18 -9.80 -11.96
N ASN A 58 2.55 -8.92 -11.04
CA ASN A 58 3.68 -8.02 -11.23
C ASN A 58 5.00 -8.80 -11.42
N ALA A 59 5.29 -9.73 -10.51
CA ALA A 59 6.47 -10.57 -10.61
C ALA A 59 6.48 -11.43 -11.89
N GLY A 60 5.33 -11.97 -12.30
CA GLY A 60 5.19 -12.71 -13.55
C GLY A 60 5.46 -11.85 -14.80
N MET A 61 4.99 -10.62 -14.79
CA MET A 61 5.17 -9.68 -15.89
C MET A 61 6.65 -9.29 -16.09
N PHE A 62 7.34 -8.96 -14.99
CA PHE A 62 8.76 -8.61 -15.03
C PHE A 62 9.68 -9.81 -15.28
N SER A 63 9.27 -11.03 -14.92
CA SER A 63 10.05 -12.24 -15.19
C SER A 63 10.14 -12.60 -16.69
N ALA A 64 9.37 -11.93 -17.56
CA ALA A 64 9.53 -12.01 -19.01
C ALA A 64 10.86 -11.40 -19.48
N LEU A 65 11.50 -10.57 -18.64
CA LEU A 65 12.82 -10.01 -18.93
C LEU A 65 13.91 -10.97 -18.47
N PRO A 66 14.89 -11.33 -19.32
CA PRO A 66 15.91 -12.33 -18.99
C PRO A 66 16.86 -11.92 -17.85
N GLU A 67 16.96 -10.62 -17.60
CA GLU A 67 17.83 -10.05 -16.55
C GLU A 67 17.21 -10.05 -15.16
N VAL A 68 15.94 -10.44 -15.00
CA VAL A 68 15.16 -10.20 -13.79
C VAL A 68 14.63 -11.50 -13.19
N SER A 69 14.92 -11.74 -11.91
CA SER A 69 14.39 -12.88 -11.18
C SER A 69 12.97 -12.62 -10.67
N TYR A 70 12.07 -13.58 -10.86
CA TYR A 70 10.70 -13.57 -10.33
C TYR A 70 10.68 -13.27 -8.82
N ASN A 71 11.49 -14.01 -8.03
CA ASN A 71 11.52 -13.86 -6.58
C ASN A 71 12.01 -12.49 -6.13
N ALA A 72 12.98 -11.90 -6.85
CA ALA A 72 13.47 -10.57 -6.53
C ALA A 72 12.38 -9.50 -6.70
N ILE A 73 11.64 -9.54 -7.81
CA ILE A 73 10.52 -8.61 -8.05
C ILE A 73 9.38 -8.83 -7.07
N TYR A 74 9.05 -10.09 -6.76
CA TYR A 74 7.99 -10.41 -5.80
C TYR A 74 8.29 -9.78 -4.43
N ILE A 75 9.50 -9.98 -3.91
CA ILE A 75 9.93 -9.42 -2.61
C ILE A 75 10.00 -7.89 -2.67
N ALA A 76 10.57 -7.33 -3.73
CA ALA A 76 10.67 -5.88 -3.90
C ALA A 76 9.29 -5.21 -3.95
N THR A 77 8.35 -5.80 -4.69
CA THR A 77 6.96 -5.31 -4.78
C THR A 77 6.25 -5.39 -3.43
N ALA A 78 6.42 -6.50 -2.70
CA ALA A 78 5.84 -6.66 -1.37
C ALA A 78 6.40 -5.63 -0.37
N LEU A 79 7.73 -5.46 -0.32
CA LEU A 79 8.36 -4.48 0.56
C LEU A 79 7.95 -3.04 0.23
N SER A 80 7.92 -2.67 -1.04
CA SER A 80 7.50 -1.33 -1.46
C SER A 80 6.03 -1.05 -1.12
N ALA A 81 5.14 -2.04 -1.27
CA ALA A 81 3.74 -1.94 -0.89
C ALA A 81 3.57 -1.75 0.63
N VAL A 82 4.34 -2.49 1.43
CA VAL A 82 4.35 -2.36 2.90
C VAL A 82 4.81 -0.96 3.30
N VAL A 83 5.97 -0.52 2.82
CA VAL A 83 6.54 0.80 3.15
C VAL A 83 5.59 1.93 2.70
N GLY A 84 5.05 1.84 1.47
CA GLY A 84 4.11 2.82 0.95
C GLY A 84 2.81 2.89 1.75
N THR A 85 2.24 1.74 2.10
CA THR A 85 1.00 1.68 2.91
C THR A 85 1.22 2.21 4.32
N PHE A 86 2.34 1.87 4.98
CA PHE A 86 2.68 2.43 6.29
C PHE A 86 2.92 3.94 6.22
N ALA A 87 3.64 4.43 5.22
CA ALA A 87 3.83 5.87 5.03
C ALA A 87 2.49 6.59 4.86
N MET A 88 1.56 6.04 4.07
CA MET A 88 0.22 6.61 3.89
C MET A 88 -0.58 6.60 5.19
N ALA A 89 -0.53 5.50 5.95
CA ALA A 89 -1.26 5.38 7.21
C ALA A 89 -0.75 6.36 8.28
N PHE A 90 0.57 6.51 8.43
CA PHE A 90 1.15 7.31 9.51
C PHE A 90 1.37 8.78 9.13
N LEU A 91 1.74 9.09 7.88
CA LEU A 91 2.00 10.47 7.45
C LEU A 91 0.73 11.18 6.97
N ALA A 92 -0.10 10.49 6.22
CA ALA A 92 -1.33 11.07 5.67
C ALA A 92 -2.58 10.77 6.50
N ASN A 93 -2.51 9.83 7.46
CA ASN A 93 -3.64 9.35 8.26
C ASN A 93 -4.83 8.90 7.40
N LEU A 94 -4.55 8.27 6.27
CA LEU A 94 -5.55 7.76 5.33
C LEU A 94 -5.53 6.23 5.32
N PRO A 95 -6.70 5.57 5.45
CA PRO A 95 -6.82 4.11 5.43
C PRO A 95 -6.78 3.57 3.99
N LEU A 96 -5.70 3.87 3.25
CA LEU A 96 -5.53 3.46 1.86
C LEU A 96 -4.34 2.50 1.73
N GLY A 97 -4.60 1.33 1.16
CA GLY A 97 -3.54 0.41 0.76
C GLY A 97 -2.90 0.85 -0.55
N LEU A 98 -1.57 0.87 -0.61
CA LEU A 98 -0.82 1.19 -1.82
C LEU A 98 -0.26 -0.08 -2.47
N ALA A 99 -0.48 -0.19 -3.76
CA ALA A 99 0.07 -1.27 -4.59
C ALA A 99 0.56 -0.71 -5.93
N SER A 100 1.41 -1.47 -6.62
CA SER A 100 1.92 -1.09 -7.95
C SER A 100 0.81 -1.03 -8.99
N GLY A 101 0.85 -0.02 -9.86
CA GLY A 101 -0.11 0.13 -10.95
C GLY A 101 0.22 -0.79 -12.13
N MET A 102 -0.62 -1.78 -12.41
CA MET A 102 -0.38 -2.77 -13.45
C MET A 102 -0.20 -2.17 -14.85
N GLY A 103 -0.95 -1.11 -15.17
CA GLY A 103 -0.87 -0.45 -16.48
C GLY A 103 0.51 0.15 -16.74
N LEU A 104 1.10 0.84 -15.77
CA LEU A 104 2.44 1.40 -15.87
C LEU A 104 3.51 0.30 -15.91
N ASN A 105 3.34 -0.77 -15.15
CA ASN A 105 4.26 -1.90 -15.16
C ASN A 105 4.23 -2.64 -16.50
N ALA A 106 3.05 -2.83 -17.09
CA ALA A 106 2.91 -3.39 -18.44
C ALA A 106 3.57 -2.49 -19.49
N PHE A 107 3.37 -1.18 -19.43
CA PHE A 107 4.03 -0.22 -20.31
C PHE A 107 5.55 -0.30 -20.16
N PHE A 108 6.07 -0.38 -18.96
CA PHE A 108 7.49 -0.52 -18.68
C PHE A 108 8.08 -1.77 -19.35
N VAL A 109 7.48 -2.93 -19.10
CA VAL A 109 7.99 -4.20 -19.63
C VAL A 109 7.83 -4.28 -21.14
N TYR A 110 6.63 -4.10 -21.65
CA TYR A 110 6.34 -4.36 -23.07
C TYR A 110 6.74 -3.21 -23.98
N THR A 111 6.60 -1.95 -23.55
CA THR A 111 6.94 -0.82 -24.42
C THR A 111 8.38 -0.37 -24.21
N ALA A 112 8.82 -0.12 -22.98
CA ALA A 112 10.16 0.40 -22.74
C ALA A 112 11.23 -0.67 -22.98
N CYS A 113 11.07 -1.89 -22.44
CA CYS A 113 12.08 -2.93 -22.57
C CYS A 113 11.97 -3.68 -23.89
N PHE A 114 10.79 -4.15 -24.31
CA PHE A 114 10.67 -4.95 -25.54
C PHE A 114 10.61 -4.10 -26.82
N ASN A 115 9.79 -3.04 -26.87
CA ASN A 115 9.66 -2.24 -28.11
C ASN A 115 10.85 -1.31 -28.34
N PHE A 116 11.32 -0.60 -27.30
CA PHE A 116 12.47 0.31 -27.43
C PHE A 116 13.81 -0.39 -27.22
N GLY A 117 13.83 -1.67 -26.85
CA GLY A 117 15.05 -2.46 -26.65
C GLY A 117 15.93 -1.94 -25.50
N LEU A 118 15.34 -1.23 -24.53
CA LEU A 118 16.08 -0.72 -23.39
C LEU A 118 16.39 -1.86 -22.41
N SER A 119 17.62 -1.90 -21.89
CA SER A 119 17.95 -2.80 -20.80
C SER A 119 17.14 -2.40 -19.55
N TYR A 120 16.86 -3.37 -18.67
CA TYR A 120 16.11 -3.16 -17.42
C TYR A 120 16.67 -1.98 -16.61
N ALA A 121 18.00 -1.86 -16.51
CA ALA A 121 18.65 -0.77 -15.80
C ALA A 121 18.35 0.61 -16.40
N ASN A 122 18.41 0.74 -17.73
CA ASN A 122 18.10 1.99 -18.41
C ASN A 122 16.63 2.39 -18.29
N ALA A 123 15.75 1.41 -18.35
CA ALA A 123 14.32 1.63 -18.15
C ALA A 123 14.01 2.08 -16.70
N LEU A 124 14.74 1.57 -15.69
CA LEU A 124 14.62 2.06 -14.30
C LEU A 124 15.04 3.53 -14.14
N VAL A 125 16.04 3.98 -14.88
CA VAL A 125 16.44 5.40 -14.86
C VAL A 125 15.31 6.29 -15.40
N LEU A 126 14.58 5.86 -16.43
CA LEU A 126 13.40 6.58 -16.92
C LEU A 126 12.30 6.69 -15.85
N VAL A 127 12.02 5.60 -15.13
CA VAL A 127 11.05 5.61 -14.03
C VAL A 127 11.49 6.54 -12.90
N LEU A 128 12.79 6.59 -12.59
CA LEU A 128 13.34 7.49 -11.60
C LEU A 128 13.17 8.96 -12.01
N LEU A 129 13.44 9.28 -13.29
CA LEU A 129 13.22 10.63 -13.82
C LEU A 129 11.75 11.01 -13.78
N ASP A 130 10.85 10.12 -14.16
CA ASP A 130 9.39 10.33 -14.08
C ASP A 130 8.96 10.60 -12.63
N GLY A 131 9.47 9.83 -11.67
CA GLY A 131 9.22 10.04 -10.25
C GLY A 131 9.68 11.41 -9.75
N ILE A 132 10.85 11.89 -10.19
CA ILE A 132 11.36 13.22 -9.84
C ILE A 132 10.46 14.31 -10.42
N VAL A 133 10.09 14.21 -11.68
CA VAL A 133 9.17 15.15 -12.35
C VAL A 133 7.83 15.17 -11.62
N PHE A 134 7.30 14.01 -11.24
CA PHE A 134 6.06 13.91 -10.48
C PHE A 134 6.13 14.59 -9.11
N ILE A 135 7.23 14.45 -8.39
CA ILE A 135 7.47 15.14 -7.11
C ILE A 135 7.48 16.65 -7.32
N ILE A 136 8.21 17.15 -8.32
CA ILE A 136 8.27 18.58 -8.65
C ILE A 136 6.88 19.13 -8.97
N LEU A 137 6.09 18.44 -9.79
CA LEU A 137 4.73 18.82 -10.12
C LEU A 137 3.80 18.84 -8.90
N THR A 138 4.04 17.93 -7.95
CA THR A 138 3.25 17.86 -6.72
C THR A 138 3.57 19.02 -5.77
N ILE A 139 4.86 19.37 -5.60
CA ILE A 139 5.30 20.50 -4.76
C ILE A 139 4.84 21.83 -5.35
N THR A 140 4.87 22.00 -6.66
CA THR A 140 4.44 23.25 -7.32
C THR A 140 2.93 23.46 -7.30
N GLY A 141 2.14 22.49 -6.85
CA GLY A 141 0.68 22.58 -6.78
C GLY A 141 -0.04 22.63 -8.14
N ILE A 142 0.69 22.47 -9.24
CA ILE A 142 0.15 22.45 -10.61
C ILE A 142 -0.86 21.30 -10.75
N ARG A 143 -0.61 20.17 -10.08
CA ARG A 143 -1.52 19.03 -10.07
C ARG A 143 -2.91 19.38 -9.55
N ALA A 144 -3.01 20.14 -8.46
CA ALA A 144 -4.29 20.57 -7.91
C ALA A 144 -5.05 21.49 -8.90
N LYS A 145 -4.33 22.35 -9.62
CA LYS A 145 -4.91 23.21 -10.66
C LYS A 145 -5.39 22.42 -11.89
N LEU A 146 -4.65 21.38 -12.28
CA LEU A 146 -5.05 20.49 -13.38
C LEU A 146 -6.34 19.73 -13.04
N PHE A 147 -6.45 19.20 -11.80
CA PHE A 147 -7.68 18.54 -11.37
C PHE A 147 -8.88 19.49 -11.22
N ALA A 148 -8.63 20.76 -10.90
CA ALA A 148 -9.70 21.76 -10.80
C ALA A 148 -10.15 22.27 -12.19
N ALA A 149 -9.36 22.05 -13.24
CA ALA A 149 -9.65 22.49 -14.61
C ALA A 149 -10.38 21.42 -15.45
N ILE A 150 -10.48 20.17 -14.93
CA ILE A 150 -11.21 19.06 -15.57
C ILE A 150 -12.57 18.89 -14.92
#